data_5f17e30b95a50137ad3d529dd7bc108c
#
_entry.id   5f17e30b95a50137ad3d529dd7bc108c
#
_cell.length_a   1.000
_cell.length_b   1.000
_cell.length_c   1.000
_cell.angle_alpha   90.00
_cell.angle_beta   90.00
_cell.angle_gamma   90.00
#
_symmetry.space_group_name_H-M   'P 1'
#
loop_
_entity.id
_entity.type
_entity.pdbx_description
1 polymer ?
#
loop_
_entity_poly.entity_id
_entity_poly.type
_entity_poly.pdbx_seq_one_letter_code
_entity_poly.pdbx_strand_id
1 'polypeptide(L)'
;MIRSLCFDRNYVAIVLNEAEAQDNKPYCVELYNSGGDKVMHANFSEHYTSSFVDRGTVFLIGSDALTVFLQNGTKQFSGAVDFPLVRAVRLSGGNRYLWLGAAHIKEVRLK
;
A
#
# COMPACT_ATOMS: atom_id res chain seq x y z
N MET A 1 -14.51 2.43 -10.85
CA MET A 1 -15.26 2.30 -9.58
C MET A 1 -14.30 2.28 -8.40
N ILE A 2 -14.61 3.04 -7.39
CA ILE A 2 -13.76 3.07 -6.20
C ILE A 2 -13.95 1.78 -5.42
N ARG A 3 -12.85 1.09 -5.14
CA ARG A 3 -12.85 -0.15 -4.37
C ARG A 3 -12.56 0.11 -2.90
N SER A 4 -11.61 1.00 -2.61
CA SER A 4 -11.29 1.33 -1.23
C SER A 4 -10.64 2.71 -1.18
N LEU A 5 -10.63 3.27 0.03
CA LEU A 5 -10.06 4.59 0.27
C LEU A 5 -9.44 4.60 1.65
N CYS A 6 -8.24 5.16 1.76
CA CYS A 6 -7.61 5.38 3.05
C CYS A 6 -6.91 6.74 3.02
N PHE A 7 -6.62 7.25 4.21
CA PHE A 7 -5.99 8.56 4.28
C PHE A 7 -5.21 8.70 5.58
N ASP A 8 -4.24 9.60 5.55
CA ASP A 8 -3.57 10.09 6.74
C ASP A 8 -3.68 11.62 6.75
N ARG A 9 -2.85 12.27 7.55
CA ARG A 9 -2.91 13.73 7.68
C ARG A 9 -2.69 14.46 6.36
N ASN A 10 -1.82 13.94 5.49
CA ASN A 10 -1.34 14.66 4.32
C ASN A 10 -1.68 14.00 2.99
N TYR A 11 -2.18 12.78 3.00
CA TYR A 11 -2.40 12.02 1.77
C TYR A 11 -3.72 11.26 1.79
N VAL A 12 -4.28 11.09 0.59
CA VAL A 12 -5.43 10.20 0.38
C VAL A 12 -5.02 9.18 -0.69
N ALA A 13 -5.21 7.91 -0.40
CA ALA A 13 -4.96 6.84 -1.35
C ALA A 13 -6.31 6.22 -1.75
N ILE A 14 -6.55 6.14 -3.05
CA ILE A 14 -7.78 5.59 -3.61
C ILE A 14 -7.41 4.39 -4.46
N VAL A 15 -8.06 3.26 -4.23
CA VAL A 15 -7.91 2.08 -5.09
C VAL A 15 -9.15 1.95 -5.96
N LEU A 16 -8.91 1.80 -7.24
CA LEU A 16 -9.98 1.70 -8.24
C LEU A 16 -9.93 0.34 -8.90
N ASN A 17 -11.11 -0.21 -9.17
CA ASN A 17 -11.25 -1.32 -10.12
C ASN A 17 -11.35 -0.71 -11.52
N GLU A 18 -10.56 -1.23 -12.45
CA GLU A 18 -10.64 -0.81 -13.83
C GLU A 18 -11.49 -1.79 -14.64
N ALA A 19 -12.48 -1.27 -15.38
CA ALA A 19 -13.35 -2.10 -16.19
C ALA A 19 -12.58 -2.78 -17.31
N GLU A 20 -11.55 -2.12 -17.83
CA GLU A 20 -10.69 -2.69 -18.87
C GLU A 20 -9.28 -2.77 -18.30
N ALA A 21 -8.96 -3.93 -17.70
CA ALA A 21 -7.67 -4.15 -17.10
C ALA A 21 -6.58 -4.17 -18.17
N GLN A 22 -5.49 -3.46 -17.91
CA GLN A 22 -4.30 -3.50 -18.74
C GLN A 22 -3.28 -4.45 -18.12
N ASP A 23 -2.66 -5.29 -18.95
CA ASP A 23 -1.61 -6.22 -18.51
C ASP A 23 -2.07 -7.13 -17.38
N ASN A 24 -3.36 -7.50 -17.36
CA ASN A 24 -3.96 -8.33 -16.31
C ASN A 24 -3.84 -7.70 -14.92
N LYS A 25 -3.84 -6.37 -14.85
CA LYS A 25 -3.79 -5.64 -13.58
C LYS A 25 -5.11 -4.92 -13.38
N PRO A 26 -6.10 -5.57 -12.72
CA PRO A 26 -7.44 -5.02 -12.59
C PRO A 26 -7.55 -3.85 -11.62
N TYR A 27 -6.52 -3.57 -10.86
CA TYR A 27 -6.54 -2.53 -9.83
C TYR A 27 -5.58 -1.41 -10.17
N CYS A 28 -5.94 -0.22 -9.71
CA CYS A 28 -5.09 0.96 -9.80
C CYS A 28 -5.14 1.70 -8.47
N VAL A 29 -3.99 2.10 -7.96
CA VAL A 29 -3.93 2.96 -6.79
C VAL A 29 -3.50 4.35 -7.22
N GLU A 30 -4.20 5.36 -6.71
CA GLU A 30 -3.89 6.77 -6.93
C GLU A 30 -3.68 7.43 -5.58
N LEU A 31 -2.61 8.20 -5.48
CA LEU A 31 -2.27 8.92 -4.25
C LEU A 31 -2.38 10.42 -4.51
N TYR A 32 -3.10 11.10 -3.63
CA TYR A 32 -3.31 12.55 -3.69
C TYR A 32 -2.72 13.20 -2.45
N ASN A 33 -2.11 14.36 -2.62
CA ASN A 33 -1.60 15.13 -1.49
C ASN A 33 -2.67 16.07 -0.93
N SER A 34 -2.34 16.82 0.11
CA SER A 34 -3.30 17.71 0.78
C SER A 34 -3.73 18.88 -0.10
N GLY A 35 -2.98 19.20 -1.15
CA GLY A 35 -3.37 20.23 -2.12
C GLY A 35 -4.31 19.73 -3.19
N GLY A 36 -4.66 18.43 -3.19
CA GLY A 36 -5.53 17.84 -4.19
C GLY A 36 -4.83 17.37 -5.44
N ASP A 37 -3.50 17.38 -5.46
CA ASP A 37 -2.73 16.94 -6.62
C ASP A 37 -2.50 15.45 -6.58
N LYS A 38 -2.67 14.79 -7.73
CA LYS A 38 -2.32 13.37 -7.86
C LYS A 38 -0.81 13.26 -7.96
N VAL A 39 -0.19 12.62 -6.96
CA VAL A 39 1.26 12.50 -6.90
C VAL A 39 1.75 11.11 -7.29
N MET A 40 0.86 10.14 -7.40
CA MET A 40 1.24 8.77 -7.77
C MET A 40 0.06 8.04 -8.42
N HIS A 41 0.38 7.19 -9.38
CA HIS A 41 -0.58 6.29 -10.03
C HIS A 41 0.17 4.99 -10.34
N ALA A 42 -0.39 3.86 -9.94
CA ALA A 42 0.22 2.56 -10.20
C ALA A 42 -0.86 1.50 -10.40
N ASN A 43 -0.64 0.64 -11.39
CA ASN A 43 -1.53 -0.50 -11.64
C ASN A 43 -0.97 -1.73 -10.95
N PHE A 44 -1.87 -2.59 -10.47
CA PHE A 44 -1.45 -3.81 -9.80
C PHE A 44 -2.52 -4.89 -9.89
N SER A 45 -2.13 -6.14 -9.59
CA SER A 45 -3.02 -7.29 -9.64
C SER A 45 -3.13 -8.03 -8.31
N GLU A 46 -2.33 -7.63 -7.32
CA GLU A 46 -2.30 -8.32 -6.03
C GLU A 46 -3.62 -8.15 -5.28
N HIS A 47 -4.13 -9.23 -4.69
CA HIS A 47 -5.34 -9.17 -3.88
C HIS A 47 -5.03 -8.59 -2.51
N TYR A 48 -5.96 -7.81 -1.98
CA TYR A 48 -5.81 -7.20 -0.66
C TYR A 48 -7.18 -7.08 0.00
N THR A 49 -7.19 -6.98 1.33
CA THR A 49 -8.41 -6.81 2.12
C THR A 49 -8.43 -5.48 2.87
N SER A 50 -7.26 -4.91 3.13
CA SER A 50 -7.14 -3.63 3.84
C SER A 50 -6.11 -2.76 3.16
N SER A 51 -6.33 -1.45 3.18
CA SER A 51 -5.38 -0.49 2.64
C SER A 51 -5.10 0.61 3.66
N PHE A 52 -3.84 1.03 3.73
CA PHE A 52 -3.40 2.10 4.62
C PHE A 52 -2.40 2.98 3.90
N VAL A 53 -2.33 4.24 4.30
CA VAL A 53 -1.29 5.14 3.83
C VAL A 53 -0.60 5.74 5.05
N ASP A 54 0.73 5.83 4.96
CA ASP A 54 1.56 6.41 6.02
C ASP A 54 2.62 7.28 5.37
N ARG A 55 2.48 8.57 5.51
CA ARG A 55 3.41 9.57 4.96
C ARG A 55 3.72 9.35 3.48
N GLY A 56 2.68 9.02 2.70
CA GLY A 56 2.79 8.82 1.27
C GLY A 56 3.16 7.42 0.84
N THR A 57 3.43 6.49 1.76
CA THR A 57 3.65 5.09 1.45
C THR A 57 2.33 4.35 1.59
N VAL A 58 1.96 3.59 0.56
CA VAL A 58 0.69 2.86 0.54
C VAL A 58 0.93 1.39 0.85
N PHE A 59 0.17 0.87 1.80
CA PHE A 59 0.23 -0.54 2.20
C PHE A 59 -1.08 -1.22 1.85
N LEU A 60 -1.00 -2.29 1.06
CA LEU A 60 -2.14 -3.12 0.70
C LEU A 60 -1.93 -4.48 1.38
N ILE A 61 -2.80 -4.79 2.33
CA ILE A 61 -2.63 -5.97 3.19
C ILE A 61 -3.64 -7.03 2.80
N GLY A 62 -3.16 -8.22 2.47
CA GLY A 62 -3.97 -9.40 2.24
C GLY A 62 -3.96 -10.31 3.47
N SER A 63 -4.52 -11.51 3.35
CA SER A 63 -4.62 -12.44 4.48
C SER A 63 -3.24 -12.89 4.97
N ASP A 64 -2.30 -13.10 4.07
CA ASP A 64 -0.95 -13.52 4.39
C ASP A 64 0.07 -12.87 3.46
N ALA A 65 -0.26 -11.69 2.93
CA ALA A 65 0.57 -11.01 1.95
C ALA A 65 0.53 -9.50 2.17
N LEU A 66 1.53 -8.84 1.64
CA LEU A 66 1.67 -7.38 1.72
C LEU A 66 2.19 -6.86 0.39
N THR A 67 1.64 -5.74 -0.05
CA THR A 67 2.16 -5.00 -1.19
C THR A 67 2.39 -3.55 -0.75
N VAL A 68 3.55 -3.00 -1.06
CA VAL A 68 3.95 -1.65 -0.64
C VAL A 68 4.30 -0.83 -1.86
N PHE A 69 3.65 0.34 -1.99
CA PHE A 69 3.98 1.31 -3.03
C PHE A 69 4.56 2.56 -2.38
N LEU A 70 5.69 3.01 -2.90
CA LEU A 70 6.28 4.28 -2.49
C LEU A 70 5.56 5.44 -3.17
N GLN A 71 5.77 6.64 -2.66
CA GLN A 71 5.13 7.85 -3.15
C GLN A 71 5.38 8.09 -4.64
N ASN A 72 6.49 7.62 -5.18
CA ASN A 72 6.83 7.79 -6.60
C ASN A 72 6.24 6.68 -7.49
N GLY A 73 5.43 5.77 -6.94
CA GLY A 73 4.83 4.69 -7.71
C GLY A 73 5.65 3.41 -7.74
N THR A 74 6.83 3.39 -7.14
CA THR A 74 7.66 2.20 -7.09
C THR A 74 7.03 1.15 -6.18
N LYS A 75 6.90 -0.08 -6.69
CA LYS A 75 6.46 -1.21 -5.86
C LYS A 75 7.67 -1.69 -5.07
N GLN A 76 7.74 -1.27 -3.81
CA GLN A 76 8.87 -1.58 -2.93
C GLN A 76 8.87 -3.03 -2.51
N PHE A 77 7.70 -3.62 -2.33
CA PHE A 77 7.58 -5.00 -1.88
C PHE A 77 6.24 -5.56 -2.35
N SER A 78 6.24 -6.84 -2.69
CA SER A 78 5.01 -7.60 -2.91
C SER A 78 5.33 -9.06 -2.65
N GLY A 79 4.68 -9.65 -1.64
CA GLY A 79 4.96 -11.02 -1.30
C GLY A 79 4.29 -11.48 -0.03
N ALA A 80 4.60 -12.71 0.36
CA ALA A 80 4.06 -13.32 1.56
C ALA A 80 4.70 -12.75 2.83
N VAL A 81 3.93 -12.79 3.92
CA VAL A 81 4.40 -12.37 5.24
C VAL A 81 4.31 -13.55 6.20
N ASP A 82 5.09 -13.50 7.29
CA ASP A 82 5.23 -14.60 8.24
C ASP A 82 3.97 -14.80 9.10
N PHE A 83 3.18 -13.74 9.27
CA PHE A 83 1.99 -13.76 10.12
C PHE A 83 0.97 -12.79 9.56
N PRO A 84 -0.32 -12.97 9.88
CA PRO A 84 -1.34 -12.04 9.40
C PRO A 84 -1.11 -10.63 9.93
N LEU A 85 -1.05 -9.66 9.04
CA LEU A 85 -0.79 -8.27 9.40
C LEU A 85 -2.10 -7.56 9.75
N VAL A 86 -2.06 -6.78 10.83
CA VAL A 86 -3.09 -5.82 11.15
C VAL A 86 -2.73 -4.48 10.51
N ARG A 87 -1.44 -4.13 10.55
CA ARG A 87 -0.96 -2.88 9.97
C ARG A 87 0.53 -2.96 9.70
N ALA A 88 1.01 -2.08 8.83
CA ALA A 88 2.43 -1.86 8.61
C ALA A 88 2.68 -0.37 8.56
N VAL A 89 3.86 0.05 9.03
CA VAL A 89 4.26 1.45 8.97
C VAL A 89 5.71 1.54 8.51
N ARG A 90 6.05 2.67 7.90
CA ARG A 90 7.41 2.93 7.47
C ARG A 90 8.13 3.72 8.55
N LEU A 91 9.29 3.19 8.98
CA LEU A 91 10.11 3.86 9.97
C LEU A 91 11.00 4.89 9.30
N SER A 92 11.44 5.89 10.04
CA SER A 92 12.38 6.87 9.54
C SER A 92 13.75 6.22 9.35
N GLY A 93 14.46 6.64 8.31
CA GLY A 93 15.81 6.17 8.04
C GLY A 93 15.86 4.87 7.27
N GLY A 94 16.17 4.98 5.97
CA GLY A 94 16.34 3.82 5.10
C GLY A 94 15.05 3.11 4.76
N ASN A 95 15.16 1.83 4.42
CA ASN A 95 14.02 1.01 4.00
C ASN A 95 13.57 0.13 5.16
N ARG A 96 13.35 0.72 6.31
CA ARG A 96 12.94 0.02 7.52
C ARG A 96 11.44 0.15 7.72
N TYR A 97 10.80 -0.95 8.03
CA TYR A 97 9.36 -1.04 8.21
C TYR A 97 9.05 -1.80 9.49
N LEU A 98 7.90 -1.49 10.08
CA LEU A 98 7.40 -2.22 11.22
C LEU A 98 6.13 -2.95 10.80
N TRP A 99 6.14 -4.27 10.94
CA TRP A 99 4.98 -5.12 10.62
C TRP A 99 4.28 -5.50 11.91
N LEU A 100 2.99 -5.17 12.00
CA LEU A 100 2.19 -5.36 13.20
C LEU A 100 1.10 -6.39 12.97
N GLY A 101 1.14 -7.47 13.73
CA GLY A 101 0.08 -8.47 13.77
C GLY A 101 -0.64 -8.40 15.11
N ALA A 102 -1.61 -9.29 15.31
CA ALA A 102 -2.39 -9.32 16.54
C ALA A 102 -1.50 -9.70 17.75
N ALA A 103 -0.48 -10.54 17.54
CA ALA A 103 0.39 -11.02 18.59
C ALA A 103 1.88 -10.92 18.25
N HIS A 104 2.21 -10.24 17.13
CA HIS A 104 3.59 -10.17 16.64
C HIS A 104 3.92 -8.76 16.22
N ILE A 105 5.18 -8.37 16.47
CA ILE A 105 5.76 -7.13 15.97
C ILE A 105 7.10 -7.50 15.38
N LYS A 106 7.34 -7.07 14.14
CA LYS A 106 8.58 -7.39 13.44
C LYS A 106 9.10 -6.18 12.70
N GLU A 107 10.36 -5.84 12.94
CA GLU A 107 11.03 -4.82 12.13
C GLU A 107 11.65 -5.48 10.92
N VAL A 108 11.39 -4.92 9.74
CA VAL A 108 11.79 -5.49 8.47
C VAL A 108 12.53 -4.44 7.66
N ARG A 109 13.57 -4.86 6.97
CA ARG A 109 14.25 -3.98 6.00
C ARG A 109 13.92 -4.48 4.60
N LEU A 110 13.33 -3.61 3.78
CA LEU A 110 13.00 -3.90 2.40
C LEU A 110 14.02 -3.24 1.49
N LYS A 111 14.41 -3.94 0.45
CA LYS A 111 15.41 -3.42 -0.50
C LYS A 111 14.76 -2.72 -1.69
#